data_5ad3893310e3439f1956450befaca0a4
#
_entry.id   5ad3893310e3439f1956450befaca0a4
#
_cell.length_a   1.000
_cell.length_b   1.000
_cell.length_c   1.000
_cell.angle_alpha   90.00
_cell.angle_beta   90.00
_cell.angle_gamma   90.00
#
_symmetry.space_group_name_H-M   'P 1'
#
loop_
_entity.id
_entity.type
_entity.pdbx_description
1 polymer ?
#
loop_
_entity_poly.entity_id
_entity_poly.type
_entity_poly.pdbx_seq_one_letter_code
_entity_poly.pdbx_strand_id
1 'polypeptide(L)'
;MLGHQAFFAFRLVLTATVYFVVITAFGAVDSPLGVLAIPVTVLVGLSFSTAIAAWAAHTKTEVTFIAIFRFLILPMFLFSGTFFPISTLPTPLEVIAWFTPLWHGVTLCRDLTLGDVSPDDFLHLAYLVACVTVGLLAARMTYRKRLVV
;
A
#
# COMPACT_ATOMS: atom_id res chain seq x y z
N MET A 1 20.27 0.93 -2.24
CA MET A 1 18.86 1.28 -2.34
C MET A 1 18.03 0.19 -3.01
N LEU A 2 18.30 -0.20 -4.26
CA LEU A 2 17.55 -1.26 -4.96
C LEU A 2 17.55 -2.60 -4.23
N GLY A 3 18.69 -3.04 -3.67
CA GLY A 3 18.76 -4.29 -2.90
C GLY A 3 17.89 -4.30 -1.65
N HIS A 4 17.77 -3.16 -0.96
CA HIS A 4 16.87 -3.04 0.20
C HIS A 4 15.39 -3.14 -0.21
N GLN A 5 15.00 -2.50 -1.31
CA GLN A 5 13.63 -2.59 -1.83
C GLN A 5 13.31 -4.00 -2.35
N ALA A 6 14.27 -4.67 -2.99
CA ALA A 6 14.10 -6.05 -3.44
C ALA A 6 13.91 -7.02 -2.26
N PHE A 7 14.72 -6.88 -1.21
CA PHE A 7 14.56 -7.69 0.01
C PHE A 7 13.20 -7.42 0.69
N PHE A 8 12.79 -6.16 0.75
CA PHE A 8 11.50 -5.78 1.31
C PHE A 8 10.33 -6.35 0.49
N ALA A 9 10.41 -6.26 -0.85
CA ALA A 9 9.41 -6.86 -1.74
C ALA A 9 9.33 -8.39 -1.55
N PHE A 10 10.47 -9.09 -1.45
CA PHE A 10 10.52 -10.53 -1.18
C PHE A 10 9.79 -10.87 0.14
N ARG A 11 10.07 -10.12 1.19
CA ARG A 11 9.40 -10.30 2.49
C ARG A 11 7.90 -10.06 2.40
N LEU A 12 7.47 -9.04 1.65
CA LEU A 12 6.05 -8.77 1.42
C LEU A 12 5.36 -9.90 0.66
N VAL A 13 5.97 -10.44 -0.40
CA VAL A 13 5.45 -11.59 -1.15
C VAL A 13 5.26 -12.78 -0.22
N LEU A 14 6.27 -13.11 0.58
CA LEU A 14 6.19 -14.22 1.51
C LEU A 14 5.06 -14.04 2.52
N THR A 15 4.96 -12.86 3.14
CA THR A 15 3.90 -12.56 4.11
C THR A 15 2.52 -12.59 3.46
N ALA A 16 2.36 -11.97 2.29
CA ALA A 16 1.10 -11.95 1.54
C ALA A 16 0.66 -13.35 1.12
N THR A 17 1.61 -14.20 0.69
CA THR A 17 1.32 -15.59 0.32
C THR A 17 0.84 -16.40 1.52
N VAL A 18 1.52 -16.32 2.66
CA VAL A 18 1.11 -17.02 3.89
C VAL A 18 -0.29 -16.56 4.31
N TYR A 19 -0.53 -15.25 4.31
CA TYR A 19 -1.84 -14.69 4.64
C TYR A 19 -2.91 -15.17 3.67
N PHE A 20 -2.63 -15.17 2.37
CA PHE A 20 -3.55 -15.65 1.33
C PHE A 20 -3.92 -17.12 1.52
N VAL A 21 -2.95 -17.99 1.82
CA VAL A 21 -3.21 -19.41 2.13
C VAL A 21 -4.14 -19.54 3.33
N VAL A 22 -3.93 -18.75 4.37
CA VAL A 22 -4.78 -18.78 5.58
C VAL A 22 -6.22 -18.37 5.24
N ILE A 23 -6.43 -17.23 4.57
CA ILE A 23 -7.80 -16.77 4.24
C ILE A 23 -8.52 -17.72 3.29
N THR A 24 -7.79 -18.38 2.38
CA THR A 24 -8.34 -19.41 1.48
C THR A 24 -8.74 -20.65 2.29
N ALA A 25 -7.95 -21.06 3.26
CA ALA A 25 -8.28 -22.19 4.15
C ALA A 25 -9.54 -21.92 5.01
N PHE A 26 -9.81 -20.66 5.34
CA PHE A 26 -11.03 -20.23 6.03
C PHE A 26 -12.24 -20.05 5.08
N GLY A 27 -12.07 -20.28 3.78
CA GLY A 27 -13.16 -20.12 2.80
C GLY A 27 -13.56 -18.67 2.54
N ALA A 28 -12.64 -17.72 2.73
CA ALA A 28 -12.88 -16.28 2.51
C ALA A 28 -12.51 -15.82 1.11
N VAL A 29 -12.19 -16.74 0.20
CA VAL A 29 -11.82 -16.46 -1.19
C VAL A 29 -12.78 -17.20 -2.10
N ASP A 30 -13.67 -16.46 -2.75
CA ASP A 30 -14.69 -17.02 -3.62
C ASP A 30 -14.25 -17.11 -5.09
N SER A 31 -13.16 -16.42 -5.45
CA SER A 31 -12.69 -16.33 -6.84
C SER A 31 -11.23 -16.79 -6.98
N PRO A 32 -10.88 -17.53 -8.06
CA PRO A 32 -9.50 -17.85 -8.38
C PRO A 32 -8.63 -16.63 -8.67
N LEU A 33 -9.26 -15.48 -9.02
CA LEU A 33 -8.58 -14.20 -9.23
C LEU A 33 -8.01 -13.63 -7.92
N GLY A 34 -8.45 -14.14 -6.76
CA GLY A 34 -7.91 -13.77 -5.46
C GLY A 34 -6.40 -13.93 -5.33
N VAL A 35 -5.76 -14.84 -6.10
CA VAL A 35 -4.30 -14.96 -6.15
C VAL A 35 -3.62 -13.65 -6.58
N LEU A 36 -4.28 -12.83 -7.39
CA LEU A 36 -3.77 -11.52 -7.81
C LEU A 36 -3.74 -10.49 -6.66
N ALA A 37 -4.42 -10.75 -5.55
CA ALA A 37 -4.30 -9.92 -4.36
C ALA A 37 -2.88 -9.93 -3.77
N ILE A 38 -2.09 -11.00 -4.01
CA ILE A 38 -0.69 -11.07 -3.57
C ILE A 38 0.14 -9.94 -4.20
N PRO A 39 0.26 -9.82 -5.54
CA PRO A 39 1.00 -8.72 -6.15
C PRO A 39 0.41 -7.35 -5.84
N VAL A 40 -0.90 -7.21 -5.68
CA VAL A 40 -1.53 -5.95 -5.27
C VAL A 40 -1.06 -5.53 -3.87
N THR A 41 -1.05 -6.45 -2.91
CA THR A 41 -0.54 -6.20 -1.55
C THR A 41 0.93 -5.77 -1.58
N VAL A 42 1.75 -6.37 -2.45
CA VAL A 42 3.15 -5.96 -2.64
C VAL A 42 3.25 -4.55 -3.19
N LEU A 43 2.41 -4.17 -4.16
CA LEU A 43 2.36 -2.80 -4.70
C LEU A 43 1.99 -1.79 -3.61
N VAL A 44 0.99 -2.09 -2.78
CA VAL A 44 0.62 -1.23 -1.64
C VAL A 44 1.82 -1.06 -0.70
N GLY A 45 2.44 -2.15 -0.28
CA GLY A 45 3.60 -2.11 0.61
C GLY A 45 4.78 -1.33 0.02
N LEU A 46 5.05 -1.47 -1.28
CA LEU A 46 6.08 -0.71 -1.98
C LEU A 46 5.73 0.77 -2.09
N SER A 47 4.46 1.14 -2.27
CA SER A 47 4.02 2.54 -2.28
C SER A 47 4.39 3.23 -0.98
N PHE A 48 4.13 2.60 0.17
CA PHE A 48 4.51 3.12 1.48
C PHE A 48 6.02 3.10 1.71
N SER A 49 6.68 1.98 1.40
CA SER A 49 8.12 1.83 1.60
C SER A 49 8.93 2.87 0.83
N THR A 50 8.55 3.14 -0.44
CA THR A 50 9.24 4.14 -1.27
C THR A 50 8.98 5.56 -0.81
N ALA A 51 7.75 5.88 -0.41
CA ALA A 51 7.38 7.19 0.14
C ALA A 51 8.12 7.46 1.46
N ILE A 52 8.11 6.49 2.38
CA ILE A 52 8.82 6.61 3.66
C ILE A 52 10.33 6.69 3.43
N ALA A 53 10.90 5.92 2.50
CA ALA A 53 12.33 5.98 2.17
C ALA A 53 12.74 7.34 1.61
N ALA A 54 11.93 7.94 0.73
CA ALA A 54 12.17 9.28 0.20
C ALA A 54 12.15 10.33 1.31
N TRP A 55 11.23 10.21 2.25
CA TRP A 55 11.08 11.15 3.36
C TRP A 55 12.14 10.92 4.45
N ALA A 56 12.46 9.68 4.80
CA ALA A 56 13.48 9.30 5.79
C ALA A 56 14.85 9.89 5.47
N ALA A 57 15.15 10.06 4.20
CA ALA A 57 16.39 10.69 3.78
C ALA A 57 16.51 12.18 4.20
N HIS A 58 15.41 12.85 4.55
CA HIS A 58 15.40 14.24 5.04
C HIS A 58 15.34 14.33 6.56
N THR A 59 14.97 13.25 7.25
CA THR A 59 14.70 13.25 8.69
C THR A 59 15.88 12.62 9.46
N LYS A 60 16.32 13.31 10.53
CA LYS A 60 17.43 12.87 11.36
C LYS A 60 16.98 12.29 12.72
N THR A 61 15.69 12.31 13.02
CA THR A 61 15.17 12.04 14.37
C THR A 61 14.17 10.88 14.36
N GLU A 62 14.39 9.89 15.20
CA GLU A 62 13.49 8.73 15.36
C GLU A 62 12.07 9.12 15.83
N VAL A 63 11.96 10.17 16.64
CA VAL A 63 10.69 10.70 17.15
C VAL A 63 9.72 11.05 16.03
N THR A 64 10.22 11.52 14.89
CA THR A 64 9.40 11.90 13.74
C THR A 64 8.79 10.68 13.05
N PHE A 65 9.49 9.53 13.05
CA PHE A 65 8.92 8.25 12.54
C PHE A 65 7.75 7.78 13.40
N ILE A 66 7.87 7.88 14.72
CA ILE A 66 6.80 7.51 15.66
C ILE A 66 5.59 8.43 15.45
N ALA A 67 5.80 9.72 15.23
CA ALA A 67 4.73 10.68 14.98
C ALA A 67 3.98 10.35 13.66
N ILE A 68 4.70 10.08 12.57
CA ILE A 68 4.09 9.69 11.29
C ILE A 68 3.30 8.39 11.44
N PHE A 69 3.87 7.38 12.07
CA PHE A 69 3.17 6.13 12.29
C PHE A 69 1.86 6.34 13.05
N ARG A 70 1.92 7.12 14.13
CA ARG A 70 0.78 7.34 15.03
C ARG A 70 -0.29 8.28 14.43
N PHE A 71 0.12 9.35 13.75
CA PHE A 71 -0.80 10.40 13.30
C PHE A 71 -1.18 10.31 11.82
N LEU A 72 -0.42 9.59 11.01
CA LEU A 72 -0.68 9.44 9.59
C LEU A 72 -1.08 8.00 9.23
N ILE A 73 -0.22 7.02 9.53
CA ILE A 73 -0.42 5.64 9.07
C ILE A 73 -1.59 4.99 9.81
N LEU A 74 -1.69 5.16 11.12
CA LEU A 74 -2.71 4.52 11.93
C LEU A 74 -4.13 5.04 11.63
N PRO A 75 -4.39 6.36 11.53
CA PRO A 75 -5.69 6.86 11.06
C PRO A 75 -6.00 6.42 9.63
N MET A 76 -5.02 6.48 8.73
CA MET A 76 -5.21 6.04 7.35
C MET A 76 -5.58 4.55 7.26
N PHE A 77 -5.00 3.70 8.11
CA PHE A 77 -5.36 2.28 8.21
C PHE A 77 -6.80 2.08 8.70
N LEU A 78 -7.22 2.84 9.71
CA LEU A 78 -8.60 2.80 10.22
C LEU A 78 -9.62 3.23 9.15
N PHE A 79 -9.30 4.26 8.38
CA PHE A 79 -10.21 4.84 7.37
C PHE A 79 -9.98 4.30 5.95
N SER A 80 -9.22 3.23 5.79
CA SER A 80 -8.91 2.62 4.47
C SER A 80 -10.05 1.78 3.88
N GLY A 81 -11.17 1.61 4.59
CA GLY A 81 -12.25 0.70 4.19
C GLY A 81 -12.02 -0.75 4.64
N THR A 82 -10.96 -1.03 5.42
CA THR A 82 -10.67 -2.39 5.93
C THR A 82 -11.70 -2.84 6.95
N PHE A 83 -12.09 -1.97 7.89
CA PHE A 83 -12.98 -2.31 9.00
C PHE A 83 -14.44 -1.98 8.72
N PHE A 84 -14.70 -0.93 7.96
CA PHE A 84 -16.05 -0.47 7.61
C PHE A 84 -16.03 0.25 6.25
N PRO A 85 -17.14 0.25 5.50
CA PRO A 85 -17.22 0.94 4.22
C PRO A 85 -16.94 2.44 4.39
N ILE A 86 -16.14 3.03 3.50
CA ILE A 86 -15.80 4.46 3.57
C ILE A 86 -17.03 5.37 3.39
N SER A 87 -18.10 4.86 2.76
CA SER A 87 -19.38 5.57 2.62
C SER A 87 -20.07 5.88 3.95
N THR A 88 -19.65 5.25 5.05
CA THR A 88 -20.14 5.57 6.42
C THR A 88 -19.38 6.72 7.07
N LEU A 89 -18.30 7.18 6.44
CA LEU A 89 -17.48 8.28 6.93
C LEU A 89 -18.10 9.65 6.56
N PRO A 90 -17.85 10.69 7.38
CA PRO A 90 -18.12 12.06 6.97
C PRO A 90 -17.39 12.39 5.65
N THR A 91 -18.05 13.13 4.76
CA THR A 91 -17.56 13.48 3.42
C THR A 91 -16.09 13.93 3.36
N PRO A 92 -15.56 14.76 4.29
CA PRO A 92 -14.15 15.14 4.26
C PRO A 92 -13.18 13.97 4.45
N LEU A 93 -13.53 13.00 5.29
CA LEU A 93 -12.70 11.82 5.56
C LEU A 93 -12.78 10.81 4.41
N GLU A 94 -13.93 10.67 3.78
CA GLU A 94 -14.12 9.87 2.59
C GLU A 94 -13.24 10.34 1.44
N VAL A 95 -13.23 11.66 1.17
CA VAL A 95 -12.36 12.25 0.13
C VAL A 95 -10.88 12.02 0.44
N ILE A 96 -10.47 12.18 1.70
CA ILE A 96 -9.09 11.90 2.11
C ILE A 96 -8.74 10.41 1.88
N ALA A 97 -9.66 9.49 2.22
CA ALA A 97 -9.45 8.07 2.02
C ALA A 97 -9.19 7.72 0.54
N TRP A 98 -9.92 8.35 -0.39
CA TRP A 98 -9.73 8.15 -1.84
C TRP A 98 -8.35 8.50 -2.35
N PHE A 99 -7.65 9.44 -1.69
CA PHE A 99 -6.27 9.79 -2.05
C PHE A 99 -5.22 8.85 -1.44
N THR A 100 -5.63 7.88 -0.64
CA THR A 100 -4.68 6.96 0.00
C THR A 100 -4.43 5.72 -0.85
N PRO A 101 -3.16 5.30 -1.06
CA PRO A 101 -2.87 4.05 -1.77
C PRO A 101 -3.42 2.82 -1.04
N LEU A 102 -3.66 2.93 0.26
CA LEU A 102 -4.20 1.82 1.06
C LEU A 102 -5.65 1.52 0.69
N TRP A 103 -6.50 2.53 0.50
CA TRP A 103 -7.88 2.34 0.09
C TRP A 103 -7.99 1.66 -1.28
N HIS A 104 -7.21 2.13 -2.26
CA HIS A 104 -7.17 1.51 -3.59
C HIS A 104 -6.73 0.04 -3.52
N GLY A 105 -5.73 -0.26 -2.68
CA GLY A 105 -5.26 -1.62 -2.48
C GLY A 105 -6.29 -2.52 -1.79
N VAL A 106 -6.98 -2.02 -0.77
CA VAL A 106 -8.02 -2.77 -0.05
C VAL A 106 -9.21 -3.06 -0.96
N THR A 107 -9.69 -2.06 -1.71
CA THR A 107 -10.80 -2.23 -2.67
C THR A 107 -10.43 -3.29 -3.71
N LEU A 108 -9.30 -3.13 -4.39
CA LEU A 108 -8.84 -4.06 -5.43
C LEU A 108 -8.62 -5.49 -4.88
N CYS A 109 -8.04 -5.65 -3.70
CA CYS A 109 -7.89 -6.97 -3.09
C CYS A 109 -9.24 -7.62 -2.76
N ARG A 110 -10.21 -6.82 -2.30
CA ARG A 110 -11.56 -7.30 -1.99
C ARG A 110 -12.27 -7.77 -3.25
N ASP A 111 -12.26 -6.97 -4.31
CA ASP A 111 -12.95 -7.26 -5.56
C ASP A 111 -12.34 -8.50 -6.25
N LEU A 112 -11.01 -8.64 -6.21
CA LEU A 112 -10.32 -9.85 -6.68
C LEU A 112 -10.66 -11.11 -5.87
N THR A 113 -10.78 -11.01 -4.54
CA THR A 113 -11.05 -12.17 -3.68
C THR A 113 -12.52 -12.61 -3.76
N LEU A 114 -13.45 -11.67 -3.92
CA LEU A 114 -14.88 -11.95 -4.07
C LEU A 114 -15.28 -12.25 -5.53
N GLY A 115 -14.47 -11.82 -6.50
CA GLY A 115 -14.75 -12.01 -7.93
C GLY A 115 -15.60 -10.90 -8.55
N ASP A 116 -15.81 -9.80 -7.83
CA ASP A 116 -16.58 -8.62 -8.29
C ASP A 116 -15.71 -7.63 -9.08
N VAL A 117 -14.92 -8.16 -10.01
CA VAL A 117 -13.97 -7.35 -10.80
C VAL A 117 -14.73 -6.41 -11.75
N SER A 118 -14.45 -5.13 -11.62
CA SER A 118 -15.03 -4.04 -12.39
C SER A 118 -13.99 -3.30 -13.24
N PRO A 119 -14.40 -2.52 -14.27
CA PRO A 119 -13.47 -1.66 -15.01
C PRO A 119 -12.73 -0.64 -14.12
N ASP A 120 -13.29 -0.25 -12.98
CA ASP A 120 -12.70 0.70 -12.04
C ASP A 120 -11.46 0.12 -11.34
N ASP A 121 -11.33 -1.21 -11.28
CA ASP A 121 -10.17 -1.90 -10.72
C ASP A 121 -8.87 -1.56 -11.47
N PHE A 122 -8.97 -1.30 -12.78
CA PHE A 122 -7.83 -0.82 -13.55
C PHE A 122 -7.36 0.56 -13.11
N LEU A 123 -8.27 1.43 -12.66
CA LEU A 123 -7.92 2.74 -12.12
C LEU A 123 -7.21 2.58 -10.76
N HIS A 124 -7.70 1.68 -9.92
CA HIS A 124 -7.05 1.36 -8.64
C HIS A 124 -5.64 0.81 -8.85
N LEU A 125 -5.47 -0.11 -9.78
CA LEU A 125 -4.15 -0.66 -10.13
C LEU A 125 -3.21 0.42 -10.70
N ALA A 126 -3.70 1.24 -11.64
CA ALA A 126 -2.92 2.32 -12.24
C ALA A 126 -2.46 3.34 -11.19
N TYR A 127 -3.34 3.67 -10.24
CA TYR A 127 -3.01 4.56 -9.12
C TYR A 127 -1.88 3.99 -8.25
N LEU A 128 -1.95 2.72 -7.89
CA LEU A 128 -0.91 2.05 -7.10
C LEU A 128 0.44 2.03 -7.83
N VAL A 129 0.44 1.70 -9.13
CA VAL A 129 1.66 1.71 -9.95
C VAL A 129 2.23 3.13 -10.04
N ALA A 130 1.39 4.15 -10.20
CA ALA A 130 1.81 5.54 -10.20
C ALA A 130 2.44 5.93 -8.85
N CYS A 131 1.84 5.56 -7.73
CA CYS A 131 2.39 5.82 -6.39
C CYS A 131 3.77 5.17 -6.21
N VAL A 132 3.95 3.91 -6.62
CA VAL A 132 5.26 3.22 -6.55
C VAL A 132 6.29 3.92 -7.43
N THR A 133 5.94 4.26 -8.67
CA THR A 133 6.88 4.91 -9.61
C THR A 133 7.30 6.28 -9.12
N VAL A 134 6.36 7.11 -8.67
CA VAL A 134 6.64 8.44 -8.10
C VAL A 134 7.50 8.30 -6.83
N GLY A 135 7.17 7.37 -5.94
CA GLY A 135 7.95 7.09 -4.74
C GLY A 135 9.37 6.65 -5.04
N LEU A 136 9.58 5.78 -6.02
CA LEU A 136 10.91 5.33 -6.45
C LEU A 136 11.73 6.48 -7.06
N LEU A 137 11.11 7.32 -7.89
CA LEU A 137 11.76 8.48 -8.48
C LEU A 137 12.18 9.48 -7.41
N ALA A 138 11.27 9.82 -6.49
CA ALA A 138 11.55 10.69 -5.35
C ALA A 138 12.68 10.15 -4.48
N ALA A 139 12.63 8.86 -4.13
CA ALA A 139 13.69 8.22 -3.37
C ALA A 139 15.04 8.25 -4.11
N ARG A 140 15.08 7.96 -5.42
CA ARG A 140 16.30 8.06 -6.23
C ARG A 140 16.89 9.47 -6.23
N MET A 141 16.06 10.49 -6.41
CA MET A 141 16.50 11.90 -6.42
C MET A 141 17.10 12.31 -5.08
N THR A 142 16.48 11.89 -3.98
CA THR A 142 16.93 12.22 -2.62
C THR A 142 18.26 11.52 -2.30
N TYR A 143 18.41 10.24 -2.64
CA TYR A 143 19.66 9.51 -2.40
C TYR A 143 20.82 10.00 -3.27
N ARG A 144 20.56 10.39 -4.54
CA ARG A 144 21.60 10.97 -5.39
C ARG A 144 22.17 12.27 -4.82
N LYS A 145 21.32 13.12 -4.23
CA LYS A 145 21.76 14.39 -3.61
C LYS A 145 22.64 14.17 -2.37
N ARG A 146 22.53 13.02 -1.69
CA ARG A 146 23.34 12.70 -0.49
C ARG A 146 24.66 11.97 -0.78
N LEU A 147 24.75 11.27 -1.91
CA LEU A 147 25.94 10.50 -2.29
C LEU A 147 26.92 11.29 -3.18
N VAL A 148 26.57 12.49 -3.60
CA VAL A 148 27.37 13.39 -4.44
C VAL A 148 27.83 14.63 -3.64
N VAL A 149 28.18 14.43 -2.37
CA VAL A 149 28.92 15.42 -1.57
C VAL A 149 30.24 14.82 -1.18
#